data_076f3b297743ecb2621f2f69436c367f
#
_entry.id   076f3b297743ecb2621f2f69436c367f
#
_cell.length_a   1.000
_cell.length_b   1.000
_cell.length_c   1.000
_cell.angle_alpha   90.00
_cell.angle_beta   90.00
_cell.angle_gamma   90.00
#
_symmetry.space_group_name_H-M   'P 1'
#
loop_
_entity.id
_entity.type
_entity.pdbx_description
1 polymer ?
#
loop_
_entity_poly.entity_id
_entity_poly.type
_entity_poly.pdbx_seq_one_letter_code
_entity_poly.pdbx_strand_id
1 'polypeptide(L)'
;FKKEIKFQNYVIFFSVIFYITIFTFVLPSLKYLFPSKIISDELKKLNYEELSVTGYHEPSLVFLAKGKIILSDPNEAAIFLAEGNNNLVLVEGRELDEFINSSSNLNLKLKKIREIKGFNYSKGQNIKILFFKVAK
;
A
#
# COMPACT_ATOMS: atom_id res chain seq x y z
N PHE A 1 27.79 -16.68 -44.29
CA PHE A 1 28.13 -17.19 -42.93
C PHE A 1 28.66 -16.11 -41.98
N LYS A 2 29.77 -15.43 -42.30
CA LYS A 2 30.36 -14.37 -41.42
C LYS A 2 29.43 -13.16 -41.17
N LYS A 3 28.56 -12.83 -42.12
CA LYS A 3 27.65 -11.66 -42.00
C LYS A 3 26.45 -11.95 -41.10
N GLU A 4 25.96 -13.19 -41.12
CA GLU A 4 24.87 -13.67 -40.25
C GLU A 4 25.28 -13.77 -38.80
N ILE A 5 26.51 -14.27 -38.52
CA ILE A 5 27.05 -14.32 -37.15
C ILE A 5 27.18 -12.91 -36.55
N LYS A 6 27.63 -11.93 -37.33
CA LYS A 6 27.70 -10.55 -36.86
C LYS A 6 26.31 -9.99 -36.53
N PHE A 7 25.32 -10.25 -37.36
CA PHE A 7 23.95 -9.80 -37.11
C PHE A 7 23.37 -10.42 -35.83
N GLN A 8 23.54 -11.72 -35.64
CA GLN A 8 23.11 -12.39 -34.40
C GLN A 8 23.75 -11.79 -33.15
N ASN A 9 25.05 -11.50 -33.19
CA ASN A 9 25.73 -10.86 -32.06
C ASN A 9 25.18 -9.47 -31.73
N TYR A 10 24.82 -8.67 -32.74
CA TYR A 10 24.15 -7.37 -32.51
C TYR A 10 22.78 -7.53 -31.87
N VAL A 11 21.98 -8.50 -32.33
CA VAL A 11 20.65 -8.76 -31.76
C VAL A 11 20.79 -9.16 -30.28
N ILE A 12 21.72 -10.06 -29.95
CA ILE A 12 21.98 -10.46 -28.55
C ILE A 12 22.41 -9.25 -27.72
N PHE A 13 23.34 -8.47 -28.21
CA PHE A 13 23.86 -7.29 -27.50
C PHE A 13 22.76 -6.27 -27.20
N PHE A 14 21.94 -5.94 -28.20
CA PHE A 14 20.82 -5.00 -28.00
C PHE A 14 19.74 -5.59 -27.08
N SER A 15 19.47 -6.89 -27.12
CA SER A 15 18.53 -7.55 -26.21
C SER A 15 19.01 -7.44 -24.76
N VAL A 16 20.29 -7.69 -24.51
CA VAL A 16 20.86 -7.57 -23.16
C VAL A 16 20.74 -6.13 -22.62
N ILE A 17 21.09 -5.12 -23.44
CA ILE A 17 20.94 -3.71 -23.06
C ILE A 17 19.47 -3.39 -22.77
N PHE A 18 18.56 -3.86 -23.61
CA PHE A 18 17.11 -3.64 -23.43
C PHE A 18 16.61 -4.22 -22.10
N TYR A 19 16.98 -5.46 -21.77
CA TYR A 19 16.61 -6.06 -20.48
C TYR A 19 17.23 -5.30 -19.30
N ILE A 20 18.50 -4.95 -19.36
CA ILE A 20 19.16 -4.15 -18.32
C ILE A 20 18.40 -2.84 -18.12
N THR A 21 18.03 -2.16 -19.19
CA THR A 21 17.29 -0.89 -19.13
C THR A 21 15.91 -1.08 -18.45
N ILE A 22 15.16 -2.11 -18.83
CA ILE A 22 13.86 -2.40 -18.24
C ILE A 22 14.01 -2.69 -16.72
N PHE A 23 14.91 -3.58 -16.33
CA PHE A 23 15.06 -3.97 -14.93
C PHE A 23 15.64 -2.86 -14.06
N THR A 24 16.50 -2.00 -14.61
CA THR A 24 17.17 -0.94 -13.85
C THR A 24 16.33 0.34 -13.75
N PHE A 25 15.62 0.71 -14.80
CA PHE A 25 14.92 1.98 -14.86
C PHE A 25 13.39 1.84 -14.88
N VAL A 26 12.84 0.91 -15.67
CA VAL A 26 11.38 0.82 -15.84
C VAL A 26 10.74 0.19 -14.60
N LEU A 27 11.17 -0.99 -14.18
CA LEU A 27 10.55 -1.70 -13.04
C LEU A 27 10.64 -0.91 -11.73
N PRO A 28 11.76 -0.26 -11.35
CA PRO A 28 11.80 0.56 -10.14
C PRO A 28 10.88 1.80 -10.21
N SER A 29 10.60 2.33 -11.39
CA SER A 29 9.69 3.48 -11.54
C SER A 29 8.21 3.09 -11.36
N LEU A 30 7.88 1.81 -11.48
CA LEU A 30 6.52 1.29 -11.30
C LEU A 30 6.09 1.11 -9.84
N LYS A 31 6.78 1.72 -8.87
CA LYS A 31 6.45 1.63 -7.44
C LYS A 31 4.99 1.94 -7.14
N TYR A 32 4.39 2.87 -7.90
CA TYR A 32 2.99 3.25 -7.80
C TYR A 32 2.02 2.07 -8.00
N LEU A 33 2.42 1.04 -8.74
CA LEU A 33 1.64 -0.18 -8.97
C LEU A 33 1.72 -1.18 -7.80
N PHE A 34 2.54 -0.91 -6.79
CA PHE A 34 2.71 -1.79 -5.64
C PHE A 34 2.37 -1.08 -4.33
N PRO A 35 1.11 -0.65 -4.13
CA PRO A 35 0.70 0.12 -2.96
C PRO A 35 0.96 -0.63 -1.65
N SER A 36 0.75 -1.95 -1.59
CA SER A 36 1.04 -2.77 -0.41
C SER A 36 2.50 -2.67 0.03
N LYS A 37 3.44 -2.58 -0.92
CA LYS A 37 4.87 -2.41 -0.61
C LYS A 37 5.13 -1.02 -0.02
N ILE A 38 4.54 0.03 -0.61
CA ILE A 38 4.68 1.40 -0.11
C ILE A 38 4.09 1.50 1.31
N ILE A 39 2.89 0.92 1.53
CA ILE A 39 2.26 0.87 2.85
C ILE A 39 3.16 0.16 3.86
N SER A 40 3.67 -1.03 3.53
CA SER A 40 4.55 -1.79 4.41
C SER A 40 5.83 -1.02 4.79
N ASP A 41 6.42 -0.30 3.84
CA ASP A 41 7.63 0.48 4.10
C ASP A 41 7.33 1.73 4.97
N GLU A 42 6.15 2.34 4.86
CA GLU A 42 5.71 3.40 5.76
C GLU A 42 5.35 2.86 7.16
N LEU A 43 4.70 1.70 7.25
CA LEU A 43 4.38 1.06 8.54
C LEU A 43 5.63 0.79 9.38
N LYS A 44 6.75 0.41 8.77
CA LYS A 44 8.03 0.18 9.47
C LYS A 44 8.61 1.44 10.14
N LYS A 45 8.18 2.63 9.70
CA LYS A 45 8.64 3.92 10.25
C LYS A 45 7.75 4.42 11.38
N LEU A 46 6.58 3.79 11.58
CA LEU A 46 5.59 4.19 12.56
C LEU A 46 5.66 3.30 13.81
N ASN A 47 5.51 3.91 14.97
CA ASN A 47 5.33 3.18 16.21
C ASN A 47 3.82 2.97 16.43
N TYR A 48 3.38 1.71 16.46
CA TYR A 48 2.00 1.30 16.74
C TYR A 48 2.02 -0.09 17.41
N GLU A 49 0.96 -0.41 18.14
CA GLU A 49 0.81 -1.70 18.82
C GLU A 49 0.10 -2.68 17.89
N GLU A 50 -1.06 -2.30 17.43
CA GLU A 50 -1.88 -3.12 16.55
C GLU A 50 -2.34 -2.33 15.33
N LEU A 51 -2.68 -3.04 14.26
CA LEU A 51 -3.05 -2.50 12.96
C LEU A 51 -4.37 -3.08 12.48
N SER A 52 -5.32 -2.21 12.19
CA SER A 52 -6.53 -2.56 11.46
C SER A 52 -6.56 -1.92 10.08
N VAL A 53 -7.18 -2.59 9.11
CA VAL A 53 -7.29 -2.12 7.73
C VAL A 53 -8.73 -2.28 7.27
N THR A 54 -9.32 -1.19 6.75
CA THR A 54 -10.65 -1.18 6.17
C THR A 54 -10.62 -0.76 4.69
N GLY A 55 -11.39 -1.46 3.87
CA GLY A 55 -11.54 -1.22 2.43
C GLY A 55 -10.42 -1.79 1.54
N TYR A 56 -9.19 -1.87 2.02
CA TYR A 56 -8.03 -2.36 1.26
C TYR A 56 -7.58 -3.73 1.75
N HIS A 57 -8.26 -4.78 1.29
CA HIS A 57 -8.04 -6.17 1.72
C HIS A 57 -7.16 -6.95 0.71
N GLU A 58 -5.98 -6.42 0.39
CA GLU A 58 -5.06 -7.10 -0.52
C GLU A 58 -4.17 -8.11 0.21
N PRO A 59 -4.12 -9.39 -0.24
CA PRO A 59 -3.28 -10.41 0.38
C PRO A 59 -1.81 -10.04 0.48
N SER A 60 -1.31 -9.26 -0.49
CA SER A 60 0.05 -8.76 -0.49
C SER A 60 0.36 -7.85 0.70
N LEU A 61 -0.62 -7.06 1.18
CA LEU A 61 -0.45 -6.24 2.37
C LEU A 61 -0.34 -7.10 3.63
N VAL A 62 -1.25 -8.07 3.77
CA VAL A 62 -1.24 -9.01 4.91
C VAL A 62 0.09 -9.75 5.00
N PHE A 63 0.60 -10.23 3.87
CA PHE A 63 1.90 -10.90 3.79
C PHE A 63 3.06 -9.99 4.18
N LEU A 64 3.10 -8.77 3.66
CA LEU A 64 4.19 -7.82 3.89
C LEU A 64 4.20 -7.23 5.31
N ALA A 65 3.04 -7.14 5.96
CA ALA A 65 2.92 -6.69 7.35
C ALA A 65 3.10 -7.82 8.39
N LYS A 66 3.59 -8.99 7.96
CA LYS A 66 3.90 -10.15 8.81
C LYS A 66 2.69 -10.70 9.59
N GLY A 67 1.52 -10.66 9.00
CA GLY A 67 0.32 -11.32 9.51
C GLY A 67 -0.36 -10.67 10.73
N LYS A 68 0.10 -9.53 11.19
CA LYS A 68 -0.49 -8.80 12.32
C LYS A 68 -1.44 -7.69 11.83
N ILE A 69 -2.38 -8.05 10.96
CA ILE A 69 -3.40 -7.12 10.46
C ILE A 69 -4.77 -7.67 10.80
N ILE A 70 -5.61 -6.82 11.36
CA ILE A 70 -7.03 -7.06 11.52
C ILE A 70 -7.74 -6.45 10.33
N LEU A 71 -8.44 -7.27 9.54
CA LEU A 71 -9.30 -6.79 8.46
C LEU A 71 -10.67 -6.50 9.06
N SER A 72 -11.13 -5.28 8.94
CA SER A 72 -12.36 -4.80 9.58
C SER A 72 -13.21 -3.99 8.61
N ASP A 73 -14.47 -3.83 8.93
CA ASP A 73 -15.32 -2.81 8.34
C ASP A 73 -15.04 -1.42 8.97
N PRO A 74 -15.61 -0.32 8.44
CA PRO A 74 -15.38 1.02 8.96
C PRO A 74 -15.81 1.21 10.43
N ASN A 75 -16.90 0.55 10.86
CA ASN A 75 -17.40 0.64 12.23
C ASN A 75 -16.49 -0.10 13.20
N GLU A 76 -16.11 -1.32 12.86
CA GLU A 76 -15.15 -2.13 13.64
C GLU A 76 -13.79 -1.43 13.75
N ALA A 77 -13.34 -0.80 12.66
CA ALA A 77 -12.10 -0.03 12.64
C ALA A 77 -12.14 1.18 13.60
N ALA A 78 -13.29 1.86 13.70
CA ALA A 78 -13.47 2.95 14.65
C ALA A 78 -13.46 2.45 16.11
N ILE A 79 -14.14 1.35 16.40
CA ILE A 79 -14.13 0.70 17.74
C ILE A 79 -12.71 0.26 18.09
N PHE A 80 -12.02 -0.43 17.19
CA PHE A 80 -10.63 -0.84 17.37
C PHE A 80 -9.70 0.34 17.71
N LEU A 81 -9.94 1.49 17.09
CA LEU A 81 -9.16 2.70 17.35
C LEU A 81 -9.47 3.28 18.75
N ALA A 82 -10.70 3.11 19.24
CA ALA A 82 -11.14 3.55 20.58
C ALA A 82 -10.55 2.69 21.70
N GLU A 83 -10.36 1.39 21.46
CA GLU A 83 -9.93 0.42 22.47
C GLU A 83 -8.44 0.51 22.81
N GLY A 84 -7.60 1.01 21.90
CA GLY A 84 -6.15 1.02 22.07
C GLY A 84 -5.51 2.40 21.99
N ASN A 85 -4.61 2.68 22.93
CA ASN A 85 -3.93 3.99 23.02
C ASN A 85 -2.93 4.26 21.88
N ASN A 86 -2.47 3.22 21.17
CA ASN A 86 -1.46 3.33 20.12
C ASN A 86 -1.82 2.48 18.89
N ASN A 87 -3.11 2.25 18.71
CA ASN A 87 -3.61 1.54 17.55
C ASN A 87 -3.53 2.41 16.30
N LEU A 88 -3.30 1.75 15.16
CA LEU A 88 -3.23 2.38 13.84
C LEU A 88 -4.32 1.79 12.96
N VAL A 89 -5.04 2.66 12.25
CA VAL A 89 -6.03 2.24 11.26
C VAL A 89 -5.66 2.75 9.89
N LEU A 90 -5.71 1.87 8.90
CA LEU A 90 -5.61 2.21 7.48
C LEU A 90 -7.00 2.20 6.86
N VAL A 91 -7.37 3.29 6.25
CA VAL A 91 -8.69 3.45 5.63
C VAL A 91 -8.52 3.69 4.13
N GLU A 92 -9.16 2.86 3.29
CA GLU A 92 -9.27 3.15 1.87
C GLU A 92 -10.26 4.32 1.65
N GLY A 93 -9.94 5.19 0.69
CA GLY A 93 -10.70 6.42 0.45
C GLY A 93 -12.20 6.22 0.21
N ARG A 94 -12.64 5.06 -0.25
CA ARG A 94 -14.07 4.73 -0.43
C ARG A 94 -14.81 4.52 0.88
N GLU A 95 -14.14 4.02 1.90
CA GLU A 95 -14.69 3.74 3.23
C GLU A 95 -14.48 4.92 4.20
N LEU A 96 -13.89 6.02 3.72
CA LEU A 96 -13.47 7.13 4.57
C LEU A 96 -14.64 7.82 5.26
N ASP A 97 -15.71 8.11 4.52
CA ASP A 97 -16.86 8.86 5.05
C ASP A 97 -17.58 8.06 6.14
N GLU A 98 -17.75 6.75 5.93
CA GLU A 98 -18.33 5.85 6.91
C GLU A 98 -17.47 5.71 8.15
N PHE A 99 -16.15 5.56 7.97
CA PHE A 99 -15.20 5.53 9.09
C PHE A 99 -15.21 6.83 9.92
N ILE A 100 -15.25 8.00 9.26
CA ILE A 100 -15.31 9.29 9.95
C ILE A 100 -16.61 9.41 10.74
N ASN A 101 -17.75 9.02 10.17
CA ASN A 101 -19.04 9.05 10.84
C ASN A 101 -19.06 8.15 12.07
N SER A 102 -18.56 6.92 11.95
CA SER A 102 -18.47 5.95 13.05
C SER A 102 -17.54 6.46 14.17
N SER A 103 -16.39 7.04 13.79
CA SER A 103 -15.46 7.63 14.74
C SER A 103 -16.05 8.84 15.47
N SER A 104 -16.85 9.66 14.77
CA SER A 104 -17.54 10.81 15.36
C SER A 104 -18.59 10.38 16.37
N ASN A 105 -19.34 9.30 16.11
CA ASN A 105 -20.31 8.72 17.03
C ASN A 105 -19.66 8.23 18.33
N LEU A 106 -18.39 7.81 18.25
CA LEU A 106 -17.57 7.41 19.40
C LEU A 106 -16.81 8.58 20.04
N ASN A 107 -17.04 9.82 19.60
CA ASN A 107 -16.35 11.04 20.05
C ASN A 107 -14.81 10.96 19.90
N LEU A 108 -14.30 10.22 18.93
CA LEU A 108 -12.87 10.09 18.69
C LEU A 108 -12.32 11.31 17.97
N LYS A 109 -11.23 11.86 18.51
CA LYS A 109 -10.44 12.89 17.82
C LYS A 109 -9.44 12.18 16.92
N LEU A 110 -9.70 12.16 15.62
CA LEU A 110 -8.85 11.51 14.63
C LEU A 110 -7.64 12.40 14.27
N LYS A 111 -6.46 11.79 14.23
CA LYS A 111 -5.25 12.40 13.67
C LYS A 111 -4.83 11.63 12.42
N LYS A 112 -4.91 12.29 11.27
CA LYS A 112 -4.34 11.76 10.03
C LYS A 112 -2.81 11.84 10.10
N ILE A 113 -2.15 10.69 10.02
CA ILE A 113 -0.68 10.58 10.09
C ILE A 113 -0.07 10.65 8.70
N ARG A 114 -0.67 9.94 7.74
CA ARG A 114 -0.11 9.76 6.40
C ARG A 114 -1.22 9.54 5.37
N GLU A 115 -0.89 9.80 4.14
CA GLU A 115 -1.73 9.48 2.97
C GLU A 115 -0.85 8.86 1.89
N ILE A 116 -1.27 7.74 1.33
CA ILE A 116 -0.60 7.04 0.23
C ILE A 116 -1.59 6.96 -0.92
N LYS A 117 -1.12 7.32 -2.11
CA LYS A 117 -1.83 7.12 -3.36
C LYS A 117 -1.14 5.99 -4.13
N GLY A 118 -1.92 5.15 -4.77
CA GLY A 118 -1.42 4.05 -5.57
C GLY A 118 -2.44 3.61 -6.61
N PHE A 119 -2.07 2.62 -7.39
CA PHE A 119 -2.95 1.99 -8.36
C PHE A 119 -3.15 0.52 -7.98
N ASN A 120 -4.39 0.15 -7.73
CA ASN A 120 -4.74 -1.25 -7.52
C ASN A 120 -4.95 -1.91 -8.88
N TYR A 121 -3.95 -2.66 -9.35
CA TYR A 121 -3.99 -3.35 -10.63
C TYR A 121 -5.01 -4.50 -10.66
N SER A 122 -5.31 -5.12 -9.52
CA SER A 122 -6.32 -6.19 -9.41
C SER A 122 -7.73 -5.67 -9.71
N LYS A 123 -7.99 -4.41 -9.36
CA LYS A 123 -9.30 -3.75 -9.55
C LYS A 123 -9.28 -2.70 -10.67
N GLY A 124 -8.11 -2.43 -11.26
CA GLY A 124 -7.94 -1.46 -12.34
C GLY A 124 -8.24 0.00 -11.94
N GLN A 125 -8.03 0.39 -10.69
CA GLN A 125 -8.44 1.71 -10.19
C GLN A 125 -7.39 2.37 -9.28
N ASN A 126 -7.41 3.70 -9.28
CA ASN A 126 -6.62 4.48 -8.33
C ASN A 126 -7.17 4.29 -6.92
N ILE A 127 -6.28 4.12 -5.97
CA ILE A 127 -6.61 4.00 -4.56
C ILE A 127 -5.91 5.09 -3.75
N LYS A 128 -6.54 5.41 -2.63
CA LYS A 128 -6.03 6.34 -1.64
C LYS A 128 -6.16 5.68 -0.27
N ILE A 129 -5.05 5.50 0.43
CA ILE A 129 -5.01 4.90 1.76
C ILE A 129 -4.59 5.97 2.76
N LEU A 130 -5.40 6.15 3.79
CA LEU A 130 -5.17 7.11 4.86
C LEU A 130 -4.85 6.37 6.16
N PHE A 131 -3.91 6.90 6.91
CA PHE A 131 -3.45 6.36 8.18
C PHE A 131 -3.99 7.23 9.31
N PHE A 132 -4.71 6.62 10.25
CA PHE A 132 -5.32 7.32 11.38
C PHE A 132 -4.87 6.75 12.72
N LYS A 133 -4.71 7.65 13.68
CA LYS A 133 -4.59 7.38 15.10
C LYS A 133 -5.53 8.30 15.89
N VAL A 134 -5.74 7.98 17.16
CA VAL A 134 -6.39 8.91 18.08
C VAL A 134 -5.42 10.07 18.38
N ALA A 135 -5.93 11.30 18.31
CA ALA A 135 -5.19 12.47 18.80
C ALA A 135 -5.17 12.43 20.33
N LYS A 136 -3.98 12.48 20.88
CA LYS A 136 -3.79 12.69 22.33
C LYS A 136 -4.09 14.11 22.70
#